data_0762c0f2f292fb1594c7bdd6cfa8d853
#
_entry.id   0762c0f2f292fb1594c7bdd6cfa8d853
#
_cell.length_a   1.000
_cell.length_b   1.000
_cell.length_c   1.000
_cell.angle_alpha   90.00
_cell.angle_beta   90.00
_cell.angle_gamma   90.00
#
_symmetry.space_group_name_H-M   'P 1'
#
loop_
_entity.id
_entity.type
_entity.pdbx_description
1 polymer ?
#
loop_
_entity_poly.entity_id
_entity_poly.type
_entity_poly.pdbx_seq_one_letter_code
_entity_poly.pdbx_strand_id
1 'polypeptide(L)'
;MAVTRRASARTAKPAAGTEKDVSAETLLDFYRDMLRIRRVEETAGQLYGMGLIGGFCLLYIGQEAIVVGLESVAKPGDQRVTTYRDHGHMLACGMDSKGVMAELTGRAGGYSRGKGGSMHMF
;
A
#
# COMPACT_ATOMS: atom_id res chain seq x y z
N MET A 1 18.01 27.93 39.58
CA MET A 1 17.07 27.60 38.49
C MET A 1 17.82 27.66 37.17
N ALA A 2 18.11 26.51 36.59
CA ALA A 2 18.85 26.41 35.31
C ALA A 2 17.85 26.34 34.16
N VAL A 3 17.88 27.33 33.26
CA VAL A 3 17.05 27.40 32.07
C VAL A 3 17.72 26.57 30.99
N THR A 4 17.16 25.38 30.70
CA THR A 4 17.61 24.50 29.61
C THR A 4 17.16 25.10 28.28
N ARG A 5 18.10 25.62 27.50
CA ARG A 5 17.87 26.03 26.10
C ARG A 5 17.54 24.81 25.25
N ARG A 6 16.32 24.72 24.72
CA ARG A 6 15.93 23.81 23.67
C ARG A 6 16.75 24.10 22.40
N ALA A 7 17.56 23.16 21.97
CA ALA A 7 18.21 23.23 20.65
C ALA A 7 17.15 23.13 19.55
N SER A 8 17.08 24.16 18.72
CA SER A 8 16.27 24.16 17.49
C SER A 8 16.83 23.11 16.55
N ALA A 9 16.02 22.09 16.23
CA ALA A 9 16.36 21.12 15.20
C ALA A 9 16.41 21.86 13.84
N ARG A 10 17.64 22.02 13.30
CA ARG A 10 17.84 22.45 11.91
C ARG A 10 17.23 21.37 11.01
N THR A 11 16.14 21.71 10.34
CA THR A 11 15.65 20.93 9.21
C THR A 11 16.75 20.85 8.17
N ALA A 12 17.32 19.65 7.97
CA ALA A 12 18.29 19.43 6.90
C ALA A 12 17.54 19.67 5.56
N LYS A 13 18.07 20.59 4.75
CA LYS A 13 17.62 20.81 3.38
C LYS A 13 17.83 19.48 2.66
N PRO A 14 16.81 18.91 1.97
CA PRO A 14 17.02 17.69 1.20
C PRO A 14 18.15 17.95 0.19
N ALA A 15 19.11 17.03 0.14
CA ALA A 15 20.14 17.05 -0.89
C ALA A 15 19.41 17.05 -2.24
N ALA A 16 19.78 17.95 -3.15
CA ALA A 16 19.32 17.95 -4.50
C ALA A 16 19.82 16.66 -5.18
N GLY A 17 19.05 15.57 -5.05
CA GLY A 17 19.17 14.41 -5.89
C GLY A 17 18.85 14.89 -7.30
N THR A 18 19.69 14.54 -8.26
CA THR A 18 19.38 14.72 -9.68
C THR A 18 18.02 14.08 -9.92
N GLU A 19 16.99 14.89 -10.17
CA GLU A 19 15.73 14.41 -10.71
C GLU A 19 16.09 13.67 -11.99
N LYS A 20 16.07 12.32 -11.94
CA LYS A 20 16.02 11.55 -13.17
C LYS A 20 14.68 11.91 -13.79
N ASP A 21 14.72 12.49 -14.98
CA ASP A 21 13.52 12.77 -15.75
C ASP A 21 12.73 11.46 -15.91
N VAL A 22 11.66 11.33 -15.13
CA VAL A 22 10.76 10.18 -15.22
C VAL A 22 9.90 10.40 -16.45
N SER A 23 9.83 9.42 -17.35
CA SER A 23 9.04 9.55 -18.57
C SER A 23 7.55 9.76 -18.26
N ALA A 24 6.84 10.45 -19.15
CA ALA A 24 5.40 10.64 -19.03
C ALA A 24 4.64 9.29 -18.96
N GLU A 25 5.13 8.28 -19.68
CA GLU A 25 4.55 6.92 -19.64
C GLU A 25 4.69 6.30 -18.25
N THR A 26 5.88 6.37 -17.65
CA THR A 26 6.12 5.89 -16.28
C THR A 26 5.23 6.60 -15.26
N LEU A 27 5.05 7.92 -15.39
CA LEU A 27 4.16 8.68 -14.52
C LEU A 27 2.70 8.25 -14.66
N LEU A 28 2.26 7.95 -15.89
CA LEU A 28 0.92 7.42 -16.14
C LEU A 28 0.74 6.02 -15.53
N ASP A 29 1.76 5.17 -15.58
CA ASP A 29 1.71 3.85 -14.97
C ASP A 29 1.65 3.96 -13.43
N PHE A 30 2.44 4.82 -12.81
CA PHE A 30 2.33 5.10 -11.38
C PHE A 30 0.93 5.60 -11.01
N TYR A 31 0.37 6.50 -11.81
CA TYR A 31 -0.98 7.00 -11.58
C TYR A 31 -2.03 5.89 -11.67
N ARG A 32 -1.94 5.01 -12.68
CA ARG A 32 -2.85 3.87 -12.85
C ARG A 32 -2.79 2.91 -11.67
N ASP A 33 -1.58 2.59 -11.20
CA ASP A 33 -1.38 1.70 -10.05
C ASP A 33 -1.92 2.31 -8.76
N MET A 34 -1.62 3.57 -8.48
CA MET A 34 -2.19 4.28 -7.33
C MET A 34 -3.72 4.34 -7.40
N LEU A 35 -4.28 4.61 -8.57
CA LEU A 35 -5.73 4.65 -8.77
C LEU A 35 -6.37 3.26 -8.58
N ARG A 36 -5.72 2.20 -9.09
CA ARG A 36 -6.17 0.81 -8.88
C ARG A 36 -6.22 0.48 -7.39
N ILE A 37 -5.16 0.75 -6.65
CA ILE A 37 -5.11 0.54 -5.21
C ILE A 37 -6.24 1.32 -4.52
N ARG A 38 -6.37 2.61 -4.82
CA ARG A 38 -7.41 3.47 -4.24
C ARG A 38 -8.81 2.89 -4.47
N ARG A 39 -9.14 2.46 -5.68
CA ARG A 39 -10.47 1.93 -6.00
C ARG A 39 -10.78 0.60 -5.31
N VAL A 40 -9.78 -0.27 -5.20
CA VAL A 40 -9.93 -1.52 -4.43
C VAL A 40 -10.16 -1.24 -2.95
N GLU A 41 -9.41 -0.32 -2.38
CA GLU A 41 -9.53 0.04 -0.97
C GLU A 41 -10.87 0.75 -0.66
N GLU A 42 -11.33 1.65 -1.52
CA GLU A 42 -12.64 2.28 -1.38
C GLU A 42 -13.76 1.22 -1.39
N THR A 43 -13.66 0.24 -2.30
CA THR A 43 -14.62 -0.87 -2.36
C THR A 43 -14.52 -1.75 -1.12
N ALA A 44 -13.32 -2.07 -0.64
CA ALA A 44 -13.10 -2.82 0.59
C ALA A 44 -13.73 -2.11 1.79
N GLY A 45 -13.55 -0.79 1.90
CA GLY A 45 -14.16 0.02 2.95
C GLY A 45 -15.70 -0.02 2.92
N GLN A 46 -16.29 0.04 1.73
CA GLN A 46 -17.75 -0.10 1.56
C GLN A 46 -18.23 -1.48 2.00
N LEU A 47 -17.56 -2.55 1.54
CA LEU A 47 -17.93 -3.93 1.90
C LEU A 47 -17.75 -4.19 3.41
N TYR A 48 -16.72 -3.60 4.01
CA TYR A 48 -16.52 -3.66 5.46
C TYR A 48 -17.66 -2.98 6.21
N GLY A 49 -18.07 -1.79 5.79
CA GLY A 49 -19.23 -1.09 6.36
C GLY A 49 -20.55 -1.85 6.21
N MET A 50 -20.65 -2.71 5.20
CA MET A 50 -21.80 -3.60 4.97
C MET A 50 -21.70 -4.94 5.78
N GLY A 51 -20.65 -5.15 6.54
CA GLY A 51 -20.42 -6.39 7.29
C GLY A 51 -20.01 -7.60 6.44
N LEU A 52 -19.58 -7.39 5.19
CA LEU A 52 -19.19 -8.46 4.27
C LEU A 52 -17.71 -8.83 4.40
N ILE A 53 -16.93 -8.03 5.13
CA ILE A 53 -15.54 -8.31 5.49
C ILE A 53 -15.49 -8.45 7.00
N GLY A 54 -15.05 -9.61 7.49
CA GLY A 54 -14.91 -9.90 8.90
C GLY A 54 -13.57 -9.47 9.48
N GLY A 55 -13.52 -9.34 10.81
CA GLY A 55 -12.29 -8.95 11.51
C GLY A 55 -11.91 -7.48 11.28
N PHE A 56 -10.62 -7.18 11.44
CA PHE A 56 -10.10 -5.83 11.16
C PHE A 56 -9.82 -5.67 9.68
N CYS A 57 -10.25 -4.55 9.10
CA CYS A 57 -9.91 -4.15 7.74
C CYS A 57 -9.19 -2.80 7.79
N LEU A 58 -7.89 -2.82 7.55
CA LEU A 58 -7.04 -1.66 7.64
C LEU A 58 -6.66 -1.19 6.25
N LEU A 59 -7.34 -0.15 5.79
CA LEU A 59 -7.21 0.37 4.44
C LEU A 59 -5.85 1.06 4.21
N TYR A 60 -5.34 0.94 2.99
CA TYR A 60 -4.09 1.55 2.52
C TYR A 60 -4.31 2.96 1.95
N ILE A 61 -5.52 3.50 2.03
CA ILE A 61 -5.90 4.81 1.49
C ILE A 61 -4.96 5.92 2.01
N GLY A 62 -4.41 6.71 1.10
CA GLY A 62 -3.50 7.81 1.40
C GLY A 62 -2.02 7.42 1.38
N GLN A 63 -1.67 6.16 1.20
CA GLN A 63 -0.29 5.65 1.17
C GLN A 63 0.10 5.04 -0.18
N GLU A 64 -0.71 5.17 -1.21
CA GLU A 64 -0.55 4.52 -2.51
C GLU A 64 0.80 4.87 -3.16
N ALA A 65 1.19 6.14 -3.09
CA ALA A 65 2.45 6.60 -3.68
C ALA A 65 3.69 5.95 -3.02
N ILE A 66 3.60 5.56 -1.75
CA ILE A 66 4.70 4.93 -1.03
C ILE A 66 4.98 3.56 -1.63
N VAL A 67 3.95 2.73 -1.74
CA VAL A 67 4.13 1.36 -2.23
C VAL A 67 4.44 1.33 -3.74
N VAL A 68 3.80 2.16 -4.54
CA VAL A 68 4.08 2.25 -5.98
C VAL A 68 5.52 2.71 -6.21
N GLY A 69 6.00 3.70 -5.44
CA GLY A 69 7.38 4.16 -5.50
C GLY A 69 8.38 3.08 -5.08
N LEU A 70 8.09 2.31 -4.03
CA LEU A 70 8.94 1.19 -3.60
C LEU A 70 8.99 0.08 -4.66
N GLU A 71 7.85 -0.32 -5.21
CA GLU A 71 7.80 -1.37 -6.22
C GLU A 71 8.46 -0.97 -7.54
N SER A 72 8.49 0.32 -7.88
CA SER A 72 9.14 0.81 -9.10
C SER A 72 10.65 0.58 -9.14
N VAL A 73 11.28 0.38 -7.99
CA VAL A 73 12.73 0.11 -7.85
C VAL A 73 13.03 -1.31 -7.40
N ALA A 74 12.02 -2.08 -7.03
CA ALA A 74 12.17 -3.47 -6.62
C ALA A 74 12.55 -4.36 -7.81
N LYS A 75 13.33 -5.40 -7.54
CA LYS A 75 13.82 -6.35 -8.54
C LYS A 75 13.15 -7.70 -8.37
N PRO A 76 13.05 -8.51 -9.44
CA PRO A 76 12.61 -9.89 -9.32
C PRO A 76 13.45 -10.65 -8.27
N GLY A 77 12.77 -11.28 -7.32
CA GLY A 77 13.40 -12.01 -6.21
C GLY A 77 13.56 -11.19 -4.92
N ASP A 78 13.33 -9.89 -4.94
CA ASP A 78 13.28 -9.09 -3.70
C ASP A 78 12.09 -9.54 -2.84
N GLN A 79 12.33 -9.68 -1.54
CA GLN A 79 11.29 -10.05 -0.59
C GLN A 79 10.75 -8.82 0.13
N ARG A 80 9.45 -8.83 0.43
CA ARG A 80 8.77 -7.77 1.18
C ARG A 80 8.22 -8.33 2.47
N VAL A 81 8.45 -7.60 3.54
CA VAL A 81 7.82 -7.85 4.83
C VAL A 81 7.02 -6.61 5.18
N THR A 82 5.75 -6.78 5.38
CA THR A 82 4.82 -5.70 5.67
C THR A 82 4.11 -5.91 7.00
N THR A 83 3.29 -4.97 7.40
CA THR A 83 2.46 -5.07 8.60
C THR A 83 0.99 -5.21 8.19
N TYR A 84 0.08 -4.72 8.98
CA TYR A 84 -1.37 -4.92 8.84
C TYR A 84 -2.07 -4.09 7.73
N ARG A 85 -1.35 -3.29 6.93
CA ARG A 85 -1.88 -2.56 5.76
C ARG A 85 -1.31 -3.15 4.47
N ASP A 86 -1.61 -4.41 4.21
CA ASP A 86 -0.94 -5.19 3.17
C ASP A 86 -1.57 -5.07 1.79
N HIS A 87 -2.84 -4.64 1.70
CA HIS A 87 -3.59 -4.62 0.44
C HIS A 87 -2.87 -3.84 -0.66
N GLY A 88 -2.34 -2.66 -0.34
CA GLY A 88 -1.57 -1.86 -1.29
C GLY A 88 -0.33 -2.58 -1.79
N HIS A 89 0.40 -3.27 -0.90
CA HIS A 89 1.58 -4.06 -1.26
C HIS A 89 1.22 -5.24 -2.16
N MET A 90 0.17 -5.99 -1.84
CA MET A 90 -0.30 -7.10 -2.66
C MET A 90 -0.63 -6.65 -4.08
N LEU A 91 -1.37 -5.53 -4.21
CA LEU A 91 -1.76 -4.98 -5.49
C LEU A 91 -0.55 -4.43 -6.27
N ALA A 92 0.36 -3.73 -5.62
CA ALA A 92 1.56 -3.18 -6.25
C ALA A 92 2.53 -4.28 -6.73
N CYS A 93 2.62 -5.40 -6.00
CA CYS A 93 3.37 -6.59 -6.43
C CYS A 93 2.72 -7.34 -7.61
N GLY A 94 1.60 -6.86 -8.14
CA GLY A 94 0.93 -7.45 -9.31
C GLY A 94 -0.12 -8.51 -8.98
N MET A 95 -0.50 -8.67 -7.71
CA MET A 95 -1.60 -9.58 -7.38
C MET A 95 -2.93 -9.06 -7.92
N ASP A 96 -3.78 -10.00 -8.37
CA ASP A 96 -5.06 -9.65 -8.95
C ASP A 96 -6.04 -9.11 -7.91
N SER A 97 -6.65 -7.97 -8.21
CA SER A 97 -7.64 -7.32 -7.36
C SER A 97 -8.82 -8.23 -7.00
N LYS A 98 -9.21 -9.13 -7.91
CA LYS A 98 -10.26 -10.12 -7.67
C LYS A 98 -9.86 -11.11 -6.58
N GLY A 99 -8.62 -11.60 -6.61
CA GLY A 99 -8.08 -12.52 -5.61
C GLY A 99 -7.95 -11.86 -4.23
N VAL A 100 -7.47 -10.62 -4.20
CA VAL A 100 -7.40 -9.81 -2.97
C VAL A 100 -8.79 -9.60 -2.38
N MET A 101 -9.77 -9.19 -3.20
CA MET A 101 -11.13 -8.96 -2.73
C MET A 101 -11.82 -10.25 -2.29
N ALA A 102 -11.56 -11.37 -2.97
CA ALA A 102 -12.05 -12.69 -2.57
C ALA A 102 -11.49 -13.10 -1.20
N GLU A 103 -10.21 -12.81 -0.92
CA GLU A 103 -9.61 -13.07 0.39
C GLU A 103 -10.28 -12.24 1.47
N LEU A 104 -10.44 -10.93 1.25
CA LEU A 104 -11.09 -10.01 2.21
C LEU A 104 -12.50 -10.46 2.57
N THR A 105 -13.26 -10.97 1.59
CA THR A 105 -14.64 -11.41 1.77
C THR A 105 -14.78 -12.87 2.17
N GLY A 106 -13.69 -13.55 2.55
CA GLY A 106 -13.70 -14.93 3.03
C GLY A 106 -14.06 -15.98 1.98
N ARG A 107 -13.72 -15.73 0.69
CA ARG A 107 -14.04 -16.62 -0.41
C ARG A 107 -12.89 -17.57 -0.74
N ALA A 108 -13.24 -18.79 -1.17
CA ALA A 108 -12.26 -19.81 -1.54
C ALA A 108 -11.33 -19.41 -2.71
N GLY A 109 -11.73 -18.42 -3.53
CA GLY A 109 -10.91 -17.85 -4.59
C GLY A 109 -9.87 -16.83 -4.13
N GLY A 110 -9.78 -16.53 -2.84
CA GLY A 110 -8.75 -15.70 -2.25
C GLY A 110 -7.40 -16.42 -2.15
N TYR A 111 -6.33 -15.66 -2.00
CA TYR A 111 -4.95 -16.18 -2.00
C TYR A 111 -4.68 -17.14 -0.84
N SER A 112 -5.24 -16.89 0.34
CA SER A 112 -5.24 -17.79 1.49
C SER A 112 -6.58 -18.54 1.66
N ARG A 113 -7.34 -18.70 0.57
CA ARG A 113 -8.65 -19.37 0.52
C ARG A 113 -9.68 -18.73 1.47
N GLY A 114 -9.60 -17.41 1.64
CA GLY A 114 -10.49 -16.65 2.51
C GLY A 114 -10.22 -16.81 4.00
N LYS A 115 -9.08 -17.38 4.39
CA LYS A 115 -8.73 -17.63 5.81
C LYS A 115 -7.84 -16.55 6.41
N GLY A 116 -7.10 -15.81 5.59
CA GLY A 116 -6.18 -14.77 6.03
C GLY A 116 -6.85 -13.43 6.28
N GLY A 117 -7.91 -13.12 5.52
CA GLY A 117 -8.60 -11.84 5.60
C GLY A 117 -7.69 -10.66 5.24
N SER A 118 -7.87 -9.53 5.93
CA SER A 118 -7.17 -8.28 5.62
C SER A 118 -5.69 -8.26 6.03
N MET A 119 -5.27 -9.07 7.01
CA MET A 119 -3.95 -8.93 7.64
C MET A 119 -3.00 -10.11 7.39
N HIS A 120 -3.47 -11.18 6.76
CA HIS A 120 -2.70 -12.42 6.57
C HIS A 120 -2.85 -12.96 5.14
N MET A 121 -2.70 -12.09 4.14
CA MET A 121 -2.62 -12.50 2.73
C MET A 121 -1.19 -12.92 2.39
N PHE A 122 -1.05 -14.09 1.82
CA PHE A 122 0.24 -14.64 1.39
C PHE A 122 0.16 -15.13 -0.05
#